data_8959df6bd47bca8fd65353c5cff47f51
#
_entry.id   8959df6bd47bca8fd65353c5cff47f51
#
_cell.length_a   1.000
_cell.length_b   1.000
_cell.length_c   1.000
_cell.angle_alpha   90.00
_cell.angle_beta   90.00
_cell.angle_gamma   90.00
#
_symmetry.space_group_name_H-M   'P 1'
#
loop_
_entity.id
_entity.type
_entity.pdbx_description
1 polymer ?
#
loop_
_entity_poly.entity_id
_entity_poly.type
_entity_poly.pdbx_seq_one_letter_code
_entity_poly.pdbx_strand_id
1 'polypeptide(L)'
;YLLYVLGVVPPHIAAGVNLNLPVIGSVLRRGGAFFMRRSFKANALYSTVFTEYLSQLVGEGFSLEYFIEGGRSRTGRLMAPKGGMIAMTLRGYLRRPRKPVVFQPVYIGYEKLIEGKSYLDELTGQPKEKETVWALIRAGFEIMKQHYGKVAVSFGEPVFLDKLLDKHSPDWRSNLPAADEKPTWLGDVVEEVAQQIQVNINRAADVNPVNLLALALLSTPKHAMAESDLLAQLALSKKILAALPYSDRITVTDMSPEAIMAYGEKINVLIRTKHPLGDVLSMDDETAVLQSYFRNNILHLFAAPAWIALCFQNNRRMSRTALMRLGKTIYPFMQEELFLPWSEDEFAERINATIDLFISEGLLTAIADEENGYVSRGPGQTDEVYRLRAIAHSLQQAFERYFIAITTLVKNGPRTISTSELETLCQLTAQRLSLLYAPAAPEFFDKSLFRSFIQKMRELKLIWLCPDAKLDFDERLNTWEKDAKVVLGRELRHTISKLSPEIVSKVTGMPRK
;
A
#
# COMPACT_ATOMS: atom_id res chain seq x y z
N TYR A 1 -10.90 3.34 23.93
CA TYR A 1 -10.48 2.68 25.18
C TYR A 1 -9.06 3.07 25.59
N LEU A 2 -8.05 2.95 24.69
CA LEU A 2 -6.64 3.29 24.97
C LEU A 2 -6.52 4.74 25.46
N LEU A 3 -7.06 5.70 24.73
CA LEU A 3 -7.03 7.12 25.10
C LEU A 3 -7.67 7.37 26.46
N TYR A 4 -8.81 6.73 26.72
CA TYR A 4 -9.50 6.82 28.02
C TYR A 4 -8.63 6.30 29.18
N VAL A 5 -7.99 5.12 28.99
CA VAL A 5 -7.08 4.54 30.00
C VAL A 5 -5.86 5.43 30.25
N LEU A 6 -5.39 6.13 29.20
CA LEU A 6 -4.29 7.09 29.29
C LEU A 6 -4.71 8.46 29.85
N GLY A 7 -5.97 8.64 30.24
CA GLY A 7 -6.49 9.91 30.78
C GLY A 7 -6.72 10.98 29.72
N VAL A 8 -6.73 10.60 28.44
CA VAL A 8 -7.00 11.51 27.31
C VAL A 8 -8.50 11.46 26.99
N VAL A 9 -9.10 12.63 26.76
CA VAL A 9 -10.51 12.73 26.37
C VAL A 9 -10.71 12.01 25.02
N PRO A 10 -11.62 11.02 24.94
CA PRO A 10 -11.90 10.34 23.69
C PRO A 10 -12.42 11.30 22.62
N PRO A 11 -12.01 11.13 21.34
CA PRO A 11 -12.47 11.99 20.25
C PRO A 11 -13.92 11.72 19.87
N HIS A 12 -14.53 12.69 19.19
CA HIS A 12 -15.77 12.47 18.46
C HIS A 12 -15.46 11.70 17.17
N ILE A 13 -16.12 10.54 16.97
CA ILE A 13 -15.78 9.60 15.90
C ILE A 13 -16.76 9.74 14.73
N ALA A 14 -16.26 10.04 13.54
CA ALA A 14 -17.04 10.06 12.32
C ALA A 14 -17.35 8.62 11.85
N ALA A 15 -18.59 8.21 11.92
CA ALA A 15 -19.05 6.88 11.56
C ALA A 15 -19.98 6.91 10.34
N GLY A 16 -19.97 5.84 9.53
CA GLY A 16 -20.92 5.70 8.42
C GLY A 16 -22.36 5.49 8.93
N VAL A 17 -23.34 6.09 8.25
CA VAL A 17 -24.77 5.97 8.60
C VAL A 17 -25.27 4.51 8.66
N ASN A 18 -24.60 3.59 7.98
CA ASN A 18 -24.89 2.15 8.05
C ASN A 18 -24.67 1.53 9.44
N LEU A 19 -23.89 2.18 10.33
CA LEU A 19 -23.69 1.75 11.70
C LEU A 19 -24.76 2.30 12.66
N ASN A 20 -25.65 3.18 12.17
CA ASN A 20 -26.76 3.72 12.95
C ASN A 20 -27.94 2.73 13.02
N LEU A 21 -27.67 1.51 13.47
CA LEU A 21 -28.67 0.47 13.67
C LEU A 21 -29.44 0.71 14.98
N PRO A 22 -30.68 0.17 15.10
CA PRO A 22 -31.41 0.17 16.38
C PRO A 22 -30.53 -0.41 17.50
N VAL A 23 -30.56 0.20 18.68
CA VAL A 23 -29.75 -0.11 19.87
C VAL A 23 -28.27 0.22 19.68
N ILE A 24 -27.57 -0.35 18.69
CA ILE A 24 -26.13 -0.16 18.43
C ILE A 24 -25.82 1.31 18.14
N GLY A 25 -26.60 1.97 17.29
CA GLY A 25 -26.43 3.38 16.99
C GLY A 25 -26.56 4.29 18.22
N SER A 26 -27.45 3.95 19.16
CA SER A 26 -27.59 4.69 20.41
C SER A 26 -26.37 4.52 21.32
N VAL A 27 -25.83 3.30 21.42
CA VAL A 27 -24.60 3.04 22.20
C VAL A 27 -23.41 3.77 21.60
N LEU A 28 -23.23 3.69 20.28
CA LEU A 28 -22.14 4.39 19.58
C LEU A 28 -22.21 5.91 19.76
N ARG A 29 -23.41 6.52 19.68
CA ARG A 29 -23.58 7.97 19.95
C ARG A 29 -23.16 8.35 21.36
N ARG A 30 -23.51 7.54 22.37
CA ARG A 30 -23.07 7.78 23.74
C ARG A 30 -21.57 7.65 23.92
N GLY A 31 -20.92 6.84 23.05
CA GLY A 31 -19.47 6.70 22.95
C GLY A 31 -18.78 7.80 22.10
N GLY A 32 -19.51 8.83 21.68
CA GLY A 32 -18.94 9.95 20.92
C GLY A 32 -19.06 9.82 19.39
N ALA A 33 -19.71 8.77 18.86
CA ALA A 33 -19.86 8.64 17.41
C ALA A 33 -20.94 9.59 16.85
N PHE A 34 -20.64 10.24 15.72
CA PHE A 34 -21.62 10.93 14.90
C PHE A 34 -21.69 10.30 13.51
N PHE A 35 -22.91 10.23 12.95
CA PHE A 35 -23.14 9.48 11.73
C PHE A 35 -23.18 10.38 10.52
N MET A 36 -22.42 9.99 9.47
CA MET A 36 -22.33 10.72 8.22
C MET A 36 -22.77 9.86 7.03
N ARG A 37 -23.35 10.49 6.01
CA ARG A 37 -23.69 9.84 4.74
C ARG A 37 -22.42 9.61 3.91
N ARG A 38 -22.40 8.55 3.12
CA ARG A 38 -21.25 8.21 2.25
C ARG A 38 -21.02 9.24 1.13
N SER A 39 -22.04 10.00 0.73
CA SER A 39 -21.96 11.01 -0.30
C SER A 39 -22.68 12.27 0.13
N PHE A 40 -22.05 13.41 -0.10
CA PHE A 40 -22.59 14.75 0.06
C PHE A 40 -23.15 15.33 -1.25
N LYS A 41 -22.92 14.61 -2.38
CA LYS A 41 -23.39 15.04 -3.70
C LYS A 41 -24.93 15.08 -3.73
N ALA A 42 -25.49 16.09 -4.39
CA ALA A 42 -26.91 16.31 -4.55
C ALA A 42 -27.71 16.66 -3.27
N ASN A 43 -27.09 16.99 -2.14
CA ASN A 43 -27.77 17.48 -0.95
C ASN A 43 -27.02 18.66 -0.31
N ALA A 44 -27.24 19.85 -0.86
CA ALA A 44 -26.58 21.07 -0.41
C ALA A 44 -26.90 21.40 1.06
N LEU A 45 -28.15 21.24 1.48
CA LEU A 45 -28.59 21.49 2.87
C LEU A 45 -27.82 20.59 3.84
N TYR A 46 -27.75 19.28 3.56
CA TYR A 46 -27.01 18.35 4.40
C TYR A 46 -25.51 18.70 4.48
N SER A 47 -24.90 19.05 3.35
CA SER A 47 -23.49 19.46 3.30
C SER A 47 -23.23 20.71 4.12
N THR A 48 -24.12 21.71 4.03
CA THR A 48 -23.99 22.97 4.80
C THR A 48 -24.14 22.72 6.30
N VAL A 49 -25.18 21.99 6.72
CA VAL A 49 -25.40 21.65 8.14
C VAL A 49 -24.23 20.85 8.69
N PHE A 50 -23.73 19.88 7.94
CA PHE A 50 -22.61 19.06 8.38
C PHE A 50 -21.31 19.87 8.48
N THR A 51 -21.06 20.78 7.56
CA THR A 51 -19.89 21.68 7.60
C THR A 51 -19.98 22.61 8.81
N GLU A 52 -21.16 23.16 9.11
CA GLU A 52 -21.35 24.00 10.28
C GLU A 52 -21.18 23.24 11.61
N TYR A 53 -21.69 21.97 11.65
CA TYR A 53 -21.47 21.09 12.78
C TYR A 53 -19.98 20.83 13.04
N LEU A 54 -19.21 20.52 11.99
CA LEU A 54 -17.75 20.34 12.11
C LEU A 54 -17.05 21.64 12.52
N SER A 55 -17.47 22.79 11.95
CA SER A 55 -16.93 24.09 12.29
C SER A 55 -17.10 24.40 13.78
N GLN A 56 -18.27 24.03 14.33
CA GLN A 56 -18.55 24.19 15.76
C GLN A 56 -17.63 23.32 16.61
N LEU A 57 -17.51 22.01 16.26
CA LEU A 57 -16.65 21.08 17.00
C LEU A 57 -15.18 21.50 16.97
N VAL A 58 -14.66 21.89 15.81
CA VAL A 58 -13.27 22.36 15.65
C VAL A 58 -13.08 23.68 16.40
N GLY A 59 -14.01 24.64 16.30
CA GLY A 59 -13.94 25.93 16.97
C GLY A 59 -13.97 25.84 18.50
N GLU A 60 -14.70 24.87 19.04
CA GLU A 60 -14.74 24.57 20.48
C GLU A 60 -13.49 23.76 20.93
N GLY A 61 -12.73 23.20 19.98
CA GLY A 61 -11.52 22.43 20.24
C GLY A 61 -11.78 20.99 20.65
N PHE A 62 -12.89 20.42 20.22
CA PHE A 62 -13.11 18.98 20.36
C PHE A 62 -12.22 18.17 19.44
N SER A 63 -11.66 17.07 19.94
CA SER A 63 -10.91 16.12 19.13
C SER A 63 -11.86 15.34 18.22
N LEU A 64 -11.48 15.21 16.94
CA LEU A 64 -12.23 14.47 15.92
C LEU A 64 -11.40 13.28 15.43
N GLU A 65 -12.04 12.13 15.25
CA GLU A 65 -11.45 10.94 14.64
C GLU A 65 -12.20 10.59 13.38
N TYR A 66 -11.46 10.40 12.28
CA TYR A 66 -12.00 9.91 11.02
C TYR A 66 -10.94 9.16 10.21
N PHE A 67 -11.42 8.21 9.41
CA PHE A 67 -10.56 7.41 8.55
C PHE A 67 -10.36 8.13 7.20
N ILE A 68 -9.13 8.56 6.95
CA ILE A 68 -8.77 9.35 5.77
C ILE A 68 -9.04 8.61 4.45
N GLU A 69 -9.00 7.30 4.44
CA GLU A 69 -9.28 6.47 3.28
C GLU A 69 -10.79 6.36 2.97
N GLY A 70 -11.64 6.69 3.94
CA GLY A 70 -13.10 6.62 3.82
C GLY A 70 -13.64 5.22 3.51
N GLY A 71 -12.84 4.19 3.73
CA GLY A 71 -13.15 2.78 3.57
C GLY A 71 -12.14 1.90 4.27
N ARG A 72 -12.34 0.58 4.22
CA ARG A 72 -11.38 -0.38 4.76
C ARG A 72 -10.46 -0.85 3.64
N SER A 73 -9.16 -0.87 3.87
CA SER A 73 -8.22 -1.61 3.03
C SER A 73 -8.50 -3.11 3.18
N ARG A 74 -8.71 -3.79 2.07
CA ARG A 74 -8.88 -5.25 2.03
C ARG A 74 -7.58 -5.97 1.75
N THR A 75 -6.59 -5.22 1.33
CA THR A 75 -5.28 -5.75 0.93
C THR A 75 -4.20 -5.46 1.95
N GLY A 76 -4.49 -4.69 2.99
CA GLY A 76 -3.49 -4.22 3.97
C GLY A 76 -2.59 -3.09 3.46
N ARG A 77 -2.76 -2.64 2.21
CA ARG A 77 -2.08 -1.45 1.68
C ARG A 77 -2.83 -0.19 2.09
N LEU A 78 -2.12 0.90 2.31
CA LEU A 78 -2.74 2.21 2.40
C LEU A 78 -3.44 2.54 1.07
N MET A 79 -4.66 3.02 1.16
CA MET A 79 -5.43 3.46 -0.01
C MET A 79 -5.21 4.96 -0.24
N ALA A 80 -5.49 5.41 -1.47
CA ALA A 80 -5.47 6.83 -1.77
C ALA A 80 -6.39 7.62 -0.82
N PRO A 81 -5.89 8.70 -0.21
CA PRO A 81 -6.64 9.47 0.77
C PRO A 81 -7.82 10.20 0.13
N LYS A 82 -8.92 10.34 0.89
CA LYS A 82 -10.08 11.13 0.48
C LYS A 82 -10.08 12.47 1.21
N GLY A 83 -9.71 13.53 0.51
CA GLY A 83 -9.58 14.88 1.06
C GLY A 83 -10.87 15.53 1.58
N GLY A 84 -12.05 14.89 1.43
CA GLY A 84 -13.34 15.52 1.79
C GLY A 84 -13.45 15.93 3.25
N MET A 85 -13.10 15.07 4.20
CA MET A 85 -13.13 15.39 5.63
C MET A 85 -12.05 16.41 6.00
N ILE A 86 -10.86 16.28 5.42
CA ILE A 86 -9.78 17.27 5.60
C ILE A 86 -10.26 18.64 5.12
N ALA A 87 -10.82 18.74 3.91
CA ALA A 87 -11.33 19.99 3.36
C ALA A 87 -12.42 20.61 4.24
N MET A 88 -13.33 19.81 4.81
CA MET A 88 -14.35 20.29 5.73
C MET A 88 -13.75 20.77 7.06
N THR A 89 -12.75 20.06 7.59
CA THR A 89 -12.01 20.46 8.80
C THR A 89 -11.28 21.78 8.58
N LEU A 90 -10.57 21.93 7.45
CA LEU A 90 -9.89 23.18 7.08
C LEU A 90 -10.86 24.35 6.97
N ARG A 91 -11.97 24.16 6.25
CA ARG A 91 -13.01 25.20 6.12
C ARG A 91 -13.64 25.56 7.46
N GLY A 92 -13.90 24.54 8.31
CA GLY A 92 -14.40 24.76 9.65
C GLY A 92 -13.45 25.60 10.49
N TYR A 93 -12.14 25.30 10.41
CA TYR A 93 -11.09 26.04 11.06
C TYR A 93 -10.98 27.49 10.57
N LEU A 94 -10.94 27.70 9.26
CA LEU A 94 -10.83 29.04 8.65
C LEU A 94 -12.01 29.95 8.99
N ARG A 95 -13.20 29.39 9.24
CA ARG A 95 -14.35 30.18 9.72
C ARG A 95 -14.20 30.67 11.16
N ARG A 96 -13.54 29.89 12.01
CA ARG A 96 -13.36 30.17 13.44
C ARG A 96 -11.97 29.71 13.92
N PRO A 97 -10.90 30.41 13.54
CA PRO A 97 -9.52 30.00 13.87
C PRO A 97 -9.17 30.35 15.32
N ARG A 98 -9.85 29.71 16.28
CA ARG A 98 -9.67 30.00 17.73
C ARG A 98 -8.55 29.19 18.35
N LYS A 99 -8.41 27.91 17.94
CA LYS A 99 -7.42 26.99 18.50
C LYS A 99 -6.66 26.32 17.32
N PRO A 100 -5.34 26.18 17.40
CA PRO A 100 -4.58 25.53 16.31
C PRO A 100 -5.06 24.10 16.08
N VAL A 101 -5.16 23.71 14.81
CA VAL A 101 -5.53 22.36 14.41
C VAL A 101 -4.29 21.54 14.11
N VAL A 102 -4.23 20.35 14.72
CA VAL A 102 -3.17 19.38 14.50
C VAL A 102 -3.81 18.07 14.05
N PHE A 103 -3.38 17.54 12.91
CA PHE A 103 -3.73 16.19 12.50
C PHE A 103 -2.74 15.22 13.11
N GLN A 104 -3.25 14.26 13.88
CA GLN A 104 -2.46 13.20 14.50
C GLN A 104 -2.65 11.91 13.72
N PRO A 105 -1.69 11.50 12.86
CA PRO A 105 -1.72 10.20 12.20
C PRO A 105 -1.61 9.08 13.22
N VAL A 106 -2.43 8.04 13.05
CA VAL A 106 -2.41 6.86 13.93
C VAL A 106 -2.35 5.61 13.08
N TYR A 107 -1.33 4.78 13.32
CA TYR A 107 -1.23 3.44 12.77
C TYR A 107 -1.87 2.44 13.73
N ILE A 108 -2.68 1.53 13.20
CA ILE A 108 -3.28 0.45 13.97
C ILE A 108 -2.88 -0.88 13.30
N GLY A 109 -2.02 -1.63 13.96
CA GLY A 109 -1.53 -2.93 13.52
C GLY A 109 -2.26 -4.08 14.20
N TYR A 110 -2.57 -5.13 13.46
CA TYR A 110 -3.21 -6.35 13.94
C TYR A 110 -2.32 -7.56 13.67
N GLU A 111 -2.45 -8.60 14.44
CA GLU A 111 -1.83 -9.91 14.19
C GLU A 111 -2.81 -10.92 13.59
N LYS A 112 -4.12 -10.66 13.69
CA LYS A 112 -5.18 -11.48 13.08
C LYS A 112 -6.38 -10.62 12.75
N LEU A 113 -6.97 -10.82 11.57
CA LEU A 113 -8.18 -10.13 11.15
C LEU A 113 -9.43 -10.84 11.72
N ILE A 114 -10.27 -10.08 12.42
CA ILE A 114 -11.56 -10.58 12.94
C ILE A 114 -12.48 -10.97 11.78
N GLU A 115 -12.43 -10.21 10.68
CA GLU A 115 -13.28 -10.37 9.50
C GLU A 115 -12.62 -11.25 8.41
N GLY A 116 -11.61 -12.07 8.74
CA GLY A 116 -10.83 -12.82 7.76
C GLY A 116 -11.67 -13.64 6.78
N LYS A 117 -12.70 -14.35 7.26
CA LYS A 117 -13.60 -15.11 6.41
C LYS A 117 -14.43 -14.23 5.46
N SER A 118 -14.96 -13.12 5.94
CA SER A 118 -15.69 -12.15 5.10
C SER A 118 -14.78 -11.49 4.05
N TYR A 119 -13.50 -11.32 4.34
CA TYR A 119 -12.51 -10.86 3.37
C TYR A 119 -12.25 -11.90 2.26
N LEU A 120 -12.10 -13.16 2.62
CA LEU A 120 -11.95 -14.25 1.65
C LEU A 120 -13.17 -14.34 0.72
N ASP A 121 -14.38 -14.30 1.27
CA ASP A 121 -15.62 -14.36 0.50
C ASP A 121 -15.74 -13.17 -0.49
N GLU A 122 -15.38 -11.95 -0.06
CA GLU A 122 -15.36 -10.79 -0.94
C GLU A 122 -14.27 -10.87 -2.04
N LEU A 123 -13.10 -11.40 -1.72
CA LEU A 123 -12.00 -11.56 -2.66
C LEU A 123 -12.25 -12.68 -3.69
N THR A 124 -12.98 -13.72 -3.31
CA THR A 124 -13.40 -14.82 -4.19
C THR A 124 -14.67 -14.52 -4.98
N GLY A 125 -15.28 -13.32 -4.77
CA GLY A 125 -16.46 -12.87 -5.51
C GLY A 125 -17.77 -13.52 -5.07
N GLN A 126 -17.82 -14.12 -3.88
CA GLN A 126 -19.04 -14.66 -3.34
C GLN A 126 -20.04 -13.56 -2.94
N PRO A 127 -21.35 -13.75 -3.17
CA PRO A 127 -22.35 -12.75 -2.81
C PRO A 127 -22.42 -12.56 -1.30
N LYS A 128 -22.47 -11.31 -0.85
CA LYS A 128 -22.63 -10.99 0.58
C LYS A 128 -23.92 -11.59 1.13
N GLU A 129 -23.80 -12.47 2.10
CA GLU A 129 -24.94 -12.85 2.91
C GLU A 129 -25.46 -11.65 3.71
N LYS A 130 -26.78 -11.48 3.79
CA LYS A 130 -27.39 -10.43 4.61
C LYS A 130 -27.13 -10.73 6.08
N GLU A 131 -26.29 -9.94 6.71
CA GLU A 131 -26.00 -10.03 8.13
C GLU A 131 -27.29 -9.79 8.94
N THR A 132 -27.77 -10.81 9.59
CA THR A 132 -28.87 -10.68 10.56
C THR A 132 -28.30 -10.27 11.93
N VAL A 133 -29.08 -9.55 12.73
CA VAL A 133 -28.68 -9.11 14.10
C VAL A 133 -28.25 -10.31 14.97
N TRP A 134 -28.87 -11.47 14.78
CA TRP A 134 -28.50 -12.71 15.47
C TRP A 134 -27.15 -13.27 15.02
N ALA A 135 -26.81 -13.17 13.74
CA ALA A 135 -25.49 -13.54 13.23
C ALA A 135 -24.38 -12.66 13.84
N LEU A 136 -24.62 -11.35 13.98
CA LEU A 136 -23.71 -10.41 14.65
C LEU A 136 -23.50 -10.74 16.14
N ILE A 137 -24.56 -11.09 16.87
CA ILE A 137 -24.46 -11.47 18.29
C ILE A 137 -23.68 -12.79 18.44
N ARG A 138 -23.97 -13.77 17.61
CA ARG A 138 -23.28 -15.07 17.61
C ARG A 138 -21.80 -14.92 17.23
N ALA A 139 -21.50 -14.14 16.18
CA ALA A 139 -20.14 -13.77 15.79
C ALA A 139 -19.40 -13.06 16.92
N GLY A 140 -20.06 -12.18 17.68
CA GLY A 140 -19.51 -11.53 18.86
C GLY A 140 -19.07 -12.51 19.94
N PHE A 141 -19.87 -13.56 20.22
CA PHE A 141 -19.51 -14.61 21.18
C PHE A 141 -18.39 -15.53 20.68
N GLU A 142 -18.33 -15.83 19.39
CA GLU A 142 -17.23 -16.60 18.78
C GLU A 142 -15.92 -15.82 18.77
N ILE A 143 -15.99 -14.52 18.51
CA ILE A 143 -14.87 -13.58 18.60
C ILE A 143 -14.25 -13.60 20.00
N MET A 144 -15.06 -13.58 21.06
CA MET A 144 -14.55 -13.59 22.44
C MET A 144 -13.82 -14.87 22.84
N LYS A 145 -13.99 -15.96 22.10
CA LYS A 145 -13.33 -17.27 22.36
C LYS A 145 -12.04 -17.47 21.60
N GLN A 146 -11.76 -16.65 20.59
CA GLN A 146 -10.56 -16.79 19.74
C GLN A 146 -9.42 -15.90 20.23
N HIS A 147 -8.20 -16.39 20.07
CA HIS A 147 -6.99 -15.59 20.31
C HIS A 147 -6.68 -14.77 19.04
N TYR A 148 -6.87 -13.45 19.12
CA TYR A 148 -6.61 -12.54 18.00
C TYR A 148 -5.21 -11.94 18.00
N GLY A 149 -4.36 -12.33 18.95
CA GLY A 149 -3.02 -11.75 19.08
C GLY A 149 -3.05 -10.34 19.68
N LYS A 150 -2.04 -9.57 19.37
CA LYS A 150 -1.88 -8.20 19.85
C LYS A 150 -2.44 -7.20 18.85
N VAL A 151 -2.83 -6.03 19.36
CA VAL A 151 -3.15 -4.83 18.57
C VAL A 151 -2.14 -3.76 18.94
N ALA A 152 -1.37 -3.28 17.97
CA ALA A 152 -0.46 -2.16 18.13
C ALA A 152 -1.19 -0.86 17.74
N VAL A 153 -1.02 0.20 18.53
CA VAL A 153 -1.48 1.55 18.22
C VAL A 153 -0.30 2.48 18.32
N SER A 154 0.14 3.01 17.19
CA SER A 154 1.31 3.88 17.12
C SER A 154 0.91 5.26 16.61
N PHE A 155 1.38 6.30 17.30
CA PHE A 155 1.14 7.69 16.94
C PHE A 155 2.27 8.18 16.03
N GLY A 156 1.90 8.57 14.81
CA GLY A 156 2.81 9.14 13.82
C GLY A 156 3.21 10.57 14.16
N GLU A 157 4.02 11.15 13.31
CA GLU A 157 4.40 12.56 13.44
C GLU A 157 3.19 13.46 13.18
N PRO A 158 2.89 14.43 14.07
CA PRO A 158 1.74 15.31 13.90
C PRO A 158 1.94 16.27 12.74
N VAL A 159 0.85 16.58 12.03
CA VAL A 159 0.80 17.55 10.94
C VAL A 159 0.13 18.82 11.46
N PHE A 160 0.89 19.90 11.55
CA PHE A 160 0.42 21.19 12.05
C PHE A 160 -0.19 21.99 10.91
N LEU A 161 -1.51 22.21 10.95
CA LEU A 161 -2.24 22.89 9.87
C LEU A 161 -1.72 24.32 9.64
N ASP A 162 -1.44 25.05 10.70
CA ASP A 162 -0.98 26.45 10.61
C ASP A 162 0.31 26.58 9.79
N LYS A 163 1.26 25.63 9.95
CA LYS A 163 2.50 25.63 9.18
C LYS A 163 2.25 25.46 7.67
N LEU A 164 1.28 24.63 7.30
CA LEU A 164 0.92 24.42 5.90
C LEU A 164 0.17 25.60 5.33
N LEU A 165 -0.71 26.21 6.12
CA LEU A 165 -1.39 27.45 5.73
C LEU A 165 -0.39 28.58 5.54
N ASP A 166 0.58 28.75 6.44
CA ASP A 166 1.64 29.76 6.32
C ASP A 166 2.52 29.55 5.07
N LYS A 167 2.71 28.29 4.65
CA LYS A 167 3.45 27.94 3.42
C LYS A 167 2.68 28.31 2.14
N HIS A 168 1.39 27.99 2.09
CA HIS A 168 0.56 28.15 0.88
C HIS A 168 -0.09 29.52 0.75
N SER A 169 -0.34 30.21 1.87
CA SER A 169 -0.98 31.52 1.92
C SER A 169 -0.49 32.26 3.17
N PRO A 170 0.71 32.91 3.12
CA PRO A 170 1.33 33.53 4.30
C PRO A 170 0.46 34.56 5.02
N ASP A 171 -0.46 35.18 4.31
CA ASP A 171 -1.38 36.21 4.79
C ASP A 171 -2.76 35.66 5.20
N TRP A 172 -2.97 34.35 5.27
CA TRP A 172 -4.26 33.73 5.52
C TRP A 172 -4.95 34.24 6.81
N ARG A 173 -4.18 34.60 7.85
CA ARG A 173 -4.72 35.12 9.10
C ARG A 173 -5.35 36.50 8.96
N SER A 174 -4.83 37.31 8.04
CA SER A 174 -5.33 38.65 7.77
C SER A 174 -6.44 38.66 6.72
N ASN A 175 -6.45 37.64 5.83
CA ASN A 175 -7.37 37.48 4.72
C ASN A 175 -8.15 36.18 4.84
N LEU A 176 -8.94 36.06 5.93
CA LEU A 176 -9.81 34.89 6.11
C LEU A 176 -10.85 34.83 4.98
N PRO A 177 -11.04 33.67 4.34
CA PRO A 177 -12.03 33.53 3.27
C PRO A 177 -13.45 33.69 3.81
N ALA A 178 -14.35 34.25 3.00
CA ALA A 178 -15.77 34.29 3.31
C ALA A 178 -16.36 32.87 3.50
N ALA A 179 -17.48 32.75 4.19
CA ALA A 179 -18.06 31.46 4.61
C ALA A 179 -18.26 30.46 3.45
N ASP A 180 -18.58 30.98 2.25
CA ASP A 180 -18.85 30.15 1.04
C ASP A 180 -17.70 30.20 0.02
N GLU A 181 -16.65 30.94 0.31
CA GLU A 181 -15.50 31.08 -0.57
C GLU A 181 -14.62 29.83 -0.53
N LYS A 182 -14.11 29.46 -1.69
CA LYS A 182 -13.09 28.40 -1.85
C LYS A 182 -11.81 29.03 -2.35
N PRO A 183 -10.84 29.32 -1.47
CA PRO A 183 -9.54 29.79 -1.89
C PRO A 183 -8.90 28.85 -2.88
N THR A 184 -8.18 29.38 -3.87
CA THR A 184 -7.51 28.58 -4.90
C THR A 184 -6.47 27.61 -4.32
N TRP A 185 -5.79 28.02 -3.27
CA TRP A 185 -4.77 27.24 -2.56
C TRP A 185 -5.35 26.12 -1.65
N LEU A 186 -6.66 26.13 -1.38
CA LEU A 186 -7.27 25.16 -0.45
C LEU A 186 -7.09 23.71 -0.91
N GLY A 187 -7.17 23.47 -2.22
CA GLY A 187 -6.96 22.14 -2.81
C GLY A 187 -5.56 21.61 -2.52
N ASP A 188 -4.56 22.44 -2.73
CA ASP A 188 -3.14 22.08 -2.55
C ASP A 188 -2.81 21.79 -1.08
N VAL A 189 -3.36 22.58 -0.15
CA VAL A 189 -3.22 22.31 1.28
C VAL A 189 -3.86 20.99 1.67
N VAL A 190 -5.08 20.71 1.18
CA VAL A 190 -5.78 19.44 1.45
C VAL A 190 -4.98 18.25 0.96
N GLU A 191 -4.42 18.34 -0.24
CA GLU A 191 -3.61 17.29 -0.83
C GLU A 191 -2.31 17.07 -0.06
N GLU A 192 -1.61 18.15 0.31
CA GLU A 192 -0.37 18.05 1.09
C GLU A 192 -0.64 17.48 2.51
N VAL A 193 -1.71 17.92 3.20
CA VAL A 193 -2.12 17.33 4.48
C VAL A 193 -2.40 15.84 4.33
N ALA A 194 -3.15 15.46 3.30
CA ALA A 194 -3.52 14.08 3.06
C ALA A 194 -2.29 13.19 2.81
N GLN A 195 -1.36 13.66 1.98
CA GLN A 195 -0.11 12.96 1.69
C GLN A 195 0.78 12.83 2.93
N GLN A 196 0.96 13.91 3.70
CA GLN A 196 1.75 13.87 4.93
C GLN A 196 1.14 12.91 5.97
N ILE A 197 -0.18 12.85 6.09
CA ILE A 197 -0.85 11.89 6.99
C ILE A 197 -0.51 10.45 6.58
N GLN A 198 -0.63 10.09 5.29
CA GLN A 198 -0.34 8.73 4.81
C GLN A 198 1.13 8.35 5.02
N VAL A 199 2.04 9.26 4.69
CA VAL A 199 3.48 9.07 4.94
C VAL A 199 3.75 8.87 6.44
N ASN A 200 3.13 9.68 7.31
CA ASN A 200 3.36 9.61 8.75
C ASN A 200 2.69 8.39 9.41
N ILE A 201 1.62 7.84 8.83
CA ILE A 201 1.09 6.52 9.22
C ILE A 201 2.13 5.43 8.91
N ASN A 202 2.70 5.42 7.71
CA ASN A 202 3.75 4.47 7.34
C ASN A 202 5.00 4.59 8.23
N ARG A 203 5.40 5.82 8.60
CA ARG A 203 6.53 6.08 9.49
C ARG A 203 6.31 5.59 10.93
N ALA A 204 5.09 5.25 11.30
CA ALA A 204 4.73 4.72 12.60
C ALA A 204 4.29 3.25 12.58
N ALA A 205 4.60 2.52 11.51
CA ALA A 205 4.20 1.13 11.38
C ALA A 205 4.82 0.23 12.48
N ASP A 206 4.08 -0.80 12.86
CA ASP A 206 4.53 -1.85 13.76
C ASP A 206 4.81 -3.12 12.96
N VAL A 207 6.04 -3.64 13.08
CA VAL A 207 6.46 -4.88 12.44
C VAL A 207 6.32 -6.02 13.44
N ASN A 208 5.19 -6.67 13.42
CA ASN A 208 4.89 -7.79 14.31
C ASN A 208 5.35 -9.14 13.72
N PRO A 209 5.34 -10.24 14.51
CA PRO A 209 5.77 -11.55 14.04
C PRO A 209 5.06 -12.05 12.78
N VAL A 210 3.75 -11.75 12.65
CA VAL A 210 2.92 -12.20 11.53
C VAL A 210 3.32 -11.52 10.22
N ASN A 211 3.69 -10.23 10.28
CA ASN A 211 4.20 -9.51 9.10
C ASN A 211 5.46 -10.18 8.53
N LEU A 212 6.41 -10.56 9.40
CA LEU A 212 7.67 -11.18 8.99
C LEU A 212 7.47 -12.60 8.44
N LEU A 213 6.58 -13.39 9.06
CA LEU A 213 6.19 -14.71 8.55
C LEU A 213 5.53 -14.62 7.17
N ALA A 214 4.60 -13.67 7.01
CA ALA A 214 3.94 -13.42 5.74
C ALA A 214 4.93 -12.99 4.66
N LEU A 215 5.88 -12.09 4.99
CA LEU A 215 6.91 -11.64 4.06
C LEU A 215 7.78 -12.80 3.57
N ALA A 216 8.18 -13.71 4.48
CA ALA A 216 9.02 -14.84 4.15
C ALA A 216 8.28 -15.89 3.31
N LEU A 217 7.16 -16.42 3.82
CA LEU A 217 6.49 -17.57 3.20
C LEU A 217 5.75 -17.25 1.91
N LEU A 218 5.18 -16.04 1.79
CA LEU A 218 4.55 -15.63 0.53
C LEU A 218 5.56 -15.38 -0.61
N SER A 219 6.85 -15.43 -0.33
CA SER A 219 7.90 -15.35 -1.35
C SER A 219 8.09 -16.67 -2.12
N THR A 220 7.49 -17.77 -1.66
CA THR A 220 7.60 -19.10 -2.27
C THR A 220 6.30 -19.53 -2.94
N PRO A 221 6.34 -20.27 -4.07
CA PRO A 221 5.13 -20.66 -4.81
C PRO A 221 4.13 -21.51 -4.03
N LYS A 222 4.62 -22.30 -3.06
CA LYS A 222 3.80 -23.20 -2.22
C LYS A 222 3.60 -22.66 -0.81
N HIS A 223 3.98 -21.42 -0.56
CA HIS A 223 3.92 -20.81 0.78
C HIS A 223 4.58 -21.67 1.85
N ALA A 224 5.70 -22.33 1.48
CA ALA A 224 6.40 -23.29 2.31
C ALA A 224 7.93 -23.10 2.22
N MET A 225 8.61 -23.27 3.35
CA MET A 225 10.09 -23.25 3.45
C MET A 225 10.56 -24.37 4.39
N ALA A 226 11.80 -24.83 4.18
CA ALA A 226 12.49 -25.60 5.21
C ALA A 226 12.69 -24.72 6.47
N GLU A 227 12.67 -25.33 7.64
CA GLU A 227 12.81 -24.60 8.91
C GLU A 227 14.09 -23.73 8.95
N SER A 228 15.22 -24.26 8.50
CA SER A 228 16.48 -23.51 8.42
C SER A 228 16.41 -22.27 7.53
N ASP A 229 15.72 -22.39 6.40
CA ASP A 229 15.57 -21.28 5.45
C ASP A 229 14.65 -20.20 5.98
N LEU A 230 13.55 -20.60 6.63
CA LEU A 230 12.64 -19.67 7.28
C LEU A 230 13.34 -18.88 8.39
N LEU A 231 14.08 -19.57 9.26
CA LEU A 231 14.86 -18.92 10.33
C LEU A 231 15.86 -17.92 9.75
N ALA A 232 16.62 -18.32 8.72
CA ALA A 232 17.60 -17.45 8.06
C ALA A 232 16.93 -16.23 7.40
N GLN A 233 15.76 -16.41 6.76
CA GLN A 233 15.03 -15.32 6.13
C GLN A 233 14.45 -14.34 7.16
N LEU A 234 13.92 -14.83 8.28
CA LEU A 234 13.45 -14.00 9.39
C LEU A 234 14.60 -13.19 10.01
N ALA A 235 15.76 -13.83 10.24
CA ALA A 235 16.95 -13.16 10.75
C ALA A 235 17.42 -12.06 9.80
N LEU A 236 17.50 -12.35 8.50
CA LEU A 236 17.88 -11.36 7.47
C LEU A 236 16.90 -10.19 7.42
N SER A 237 15.59 -10.45 7.46
CA SER A 237 14.57 -9.40 7.45
C SER A 237 14.72 -8.47 8.67
N LYS A 238 14.97 -9.00 9.86
CA LYS A 238 15.24 -8.20 11.06
C LYS A 238 16.53 -7.38 10.94
N LYS A 239 17.60 -7.94 10.37
CA LYS A 239 18.84 -7.22 10.10
C LYS A 239 18.64 -6.06 9.13
N ILE A 240 17.89 -6.27 8.04
CA ILE A 240 17.55 -5.21 7.07
C ILE A 240 16.83 -4.06 7.78
N LEU A 241 15.81 -4.36 8.58
CA LEU A 241 15.05 -3.34 9.31
C LEU A 241 15.93 -2.57 10.33
N ALA A 242 16.86 -3.23 10.99
CA ALA A 242 17.78 -2.61 11.95
C ALA A 242 18.86 -1.76 11.27
N ALA A 243 19.44 -2.24 10.15
CA ALA A 243 20.51 -1.56 9.44
C ALA A 243 20.03 -0.39 8.56
N LEU A 244 18.78 -0.47 8.07
CA LEU A 244 18.18 0.53 7.19
C LEU A 244 16.91 1.13 7.82
N PRO A 245 17.01 1.84 8.95
CA PRO A 245 15.85 2.35 9.66
C PRO A 245 15.02 3.28 8.75
N TYR A 246 13.72 3.03 8.71
CA TYR A 246 12.79 3.82 7.90
C TYR A 246 12.40 5.11 8.65
N SER A 247 12.17 5.00 9.93
CA SER A 247 11.84 6.07 10.85
C SER A 247 12.17 5.63 12.28
N ASP A 248 12.40 6.59 13.16
CA ASP A 248 12.56 6.40 14.61
C ASP A 248 11.29 5.96 15.34
N ARG A 249 10.13 6.02 14.64
CA ARG A 249 8.82 5.61 15.19
C ARG A 249 8.41 4.20 14.78
N ILE A 250 9.17 3.53 13.92
CA ILE A 250 8.93 2.13 13.56
C ILE A 250 9.26 1.24 14.77
N THR A 251 8.31 0.38 15.12
CA THR A 251 8.55 -0.69 16.10
C THR A 251 8.74 -2.01 15.36
N VAL A 252 9.70 -2.81 15.83
CA VAL A 252 9.98 -4.14 15.28
C VAL A 252 9.96 -5.12 16.44
N THR A 253 9.29 -6.25 16.27
CA THR A 253 9.23 -7.30 17.30
C THR A 253 10.63 -7.68 17.81
N ASP A 254 10.78 -7.78 19.11
CA ASP A 254 12.00 -8.23 19.80
C ASP A 254 12.20 -9.75 19.76
N MET A 255 11.16 -10.51 19.40
CA MET A 255 11.22 -11.98 19.32
C MET A 255 12.37 -12.45 18.43
N SER A 256 13.06 -13.52 18.85
CA SER A 256 14.02 -14.22 17.98
C SER A 256 13.28 -14.91 16.80
N PRO A 257 14.01 -15.26 15.72
CA PRO A 257 13.40 -16.01 14.59
C PRO A 257 12.68 -17.28 15.04
N GLU A 258 13.25 -18.03 15.99
CA GLU A 258 12.65 -19.26 16.57
C GLU A 258 11.36 -18.94 17.33
N ALA A 259 11.35 -17.87 18.12
CA ALA A 259 10.18 -17.41 18.85
C ALA A 259 9.08 -16.93 17.91
N ILE A 260 9.41 -16.24 16.83
CA ILE A 260 8.48 -15.83 15.78
C ILE A 260 7.83 -17.04 15.13
N MET A 261 8.61 -18.06 14.78
CA MET A 261 8.13 -19.31 14.19
C MET A 261 7.19 -20.05 15.15
N ALA A 262 7.60 -20.25 16.39
CA ALA A 262 6.77 -20.89 17.42
C ALA A 262 5.47 -20.12 17.70
N TYR A 263 5.53 -18.79 17.64
CA TYR A 263 4.36 -17.94 17.77
C TYR A 263 3.38 -18.14 16.59
N GLY A 264 3.90 -18.21 15.35
CA GLY A 264 3.09 -18.50 14.16
C GLY A 264 2.35 -19.84 14.24
N GLU A 265 2.99 -20.88 14.77
CA GLU A 265 2.35 -22.18 15.04
C GLU A 265 1.25 -22.04 16.10
N LYS A 266 1.53 -21.34 17.21
CA LYS A 266 0.58 -21.11 18.30
C LYS A 266 -0.71 -20.42 17.87
N ILE A 267 -0.63 -19.47 16.95
CA ILE A 267 -1.81 -18.72 16.45
C ILE A 267 -2.42 -19.33 15.19
N ASN A 268 -1.95 -20.54 14.79
CA ASN A 268 -2.40 -21.29 13.61
C ASN A 268 -2.20 -20.52 12.27
N VAL A 269 -1.12 -19.79 12.14
CA VAL A 269 -0.66 -19.19 10.89
C VAL A 269 0.32 -20.11 10.16
N LEU A 270 1.07 -20.92 10.92
CA LEU A 270 2.02 -21.91 10.42
C LEU A 270 1.58 -23.34 10.69
N ILE A 271 1.84 -24.20 9.71
CA ILE A 271 1.68 -25.64 9.77
C ILE A 271 3.07 -26.26 9.66
N ARG A 272 3.48 -27.04 10.68
CA ARG A 272 4.73 -27.80 10.66
C ARG A 272 4.49 -29.20 10.13
N THR A 273 5.19 -29.56 9.07
CA THR A 273 5.25 -30.93 8.57
C THR A 273 6.60 -31.54 8.89
N LYS A 274 6.60 -32.56 9.75
CA LYS A 274 7.82 -33.29 10.11
C LYS A 274 8.33 -34.10 8.93
N HIS A 275 9.64 -34.01 8.66
CA HIS A 275 10.27 -34.78 7.62
C HIS A 275 11.69 -35.22 8.03
N PRO A 276 12.14 -36.46 7.66
CA PRO A 276 13.47 -36.97 8.03
C PRO A 276 14.66 -36.09 7.58
N LEU A 277 14.49 -35.30 6.52
CA LEU A 277 15.51 -34.37 6.00
C LEU A 277 15.40 -32.94 6.55
N GLY A 278 14.59 -32.73 7.58
CA GLY A 278 14.32 -31.41 8.18
C GLY A 278 12.85 -31.01 8.01
N ASP A 279 12.30 -30.37 9.04
CA ASP A 279 10.91 -29.94 9.06
C ASP A 279 10.61 -28.88 8.02
N VAL A 280 9.38 -28.88 7.51
CA VAL A 280 8.87 -27.89 6.56
C VAL A 280 7.75 -27.09 7.22
N LEU A 281 7.87 -25.76 7.17
CA LEU A 281 6.85 -24.82 7.64
C LEU A 281 6.09 -24.28 6.43
N SER A 282 4.75 -24.30 6.51
CA SER A 282 3.88 -23.87 5.41
C SER A 282 2.65 -23.12 5.90
N MET A 283 1.98 -22.46 4.97
CA MET A 283 0.62 -21.92 5.11
C MET A 283 -0.28 -22.59 4.09
N ASP A 284 -1.53 -22.86 4.45
CA ASP A 284 -2.54 -23.24 3.46
C ASP A 284 -2.94 -22.05 2.59
N ASP A 285 -3.60 -22.31 1.47
CA ASP A 285 -3.93 -21.28 0.47
C ASP A 285 -4.87 -20.20 1.03
N GLU A 286 -5.83 -20.53 1.89
CA GLU A 286 -6.73 -19.56 2.51
C GLU A 286 -5.96 -18.63 3.46
N THR A 287 -5.12 -19.22 4.31
CA THR A 287 -4.23 -18.47 5.20
C THR A 287 -3.31 -17.58 4.38
N ALA A 288 -2.70 -18.08 3.30
CA ALA A 288 -1.78 -17.31 2.46
C ALA A 288 -2.45 -16.06 1.85
N VAL A 289 -3.69 -16.18 1.38
CA VAL A 289 -4.45 -15.02 0.89
C VAL A 289 -4.64 -13.98 1.99
N LEU A 290 -5.02 -14.40 3.21
CA LEU A 290 -5.16 -13.49 4.35
C LEU A 290 -3.82 -12.90 4.79
N GLN A 291 -2.74 -13.68 4.72
CA GLN A 291 -1.40 -13.23 5.09
C GLN A 291 -0.84 -12.19 4.12
N SER A 292 -1.35 -12.08 2.90
CA SER A 292 -0.99 -10.99 1.99
C SER A 292 -1.31 -9.61 2.59
N TYR A 293 -2.38 -9.50 3.36
CA TYR A 293 -2.73 -8.29 4.11
C TYR A 293 -1.59 -7.86 5.06
N PHE A 294 -1.08 -8.79 5.86
CA PHE A 294 -0.02 -8.51 6.84
C PHE A 294 1.32 -8.23 6.18
N ARG A 295 1.69 -8.94 5.11
CA ARG A 295 2.86 -8.61 4.30
C ARG A 295 2.77 -7.17 3.78
N ASN A 296 1.62 -6.79 3.27
CA ASN A 296 1.42 -5.48 2.65
C ASN A 296 1.51 -4.31 3.64
N ASN A 297 1.27 -4.53 4.94
CA ASN A 297 1.45 -3.50 5.96
C ASN A 297 2.90 -3.02 6.06
N ILE A 298 3.89 -3.82 5.68
CA ILE A 298 5.33 -3.52 5.85
C ILE A 298 6.11 -3.42 4.54
N LEU A 299 5.47 -3.51 3.37
CA LEU A 299 6.17 -3.47 2.07
C LEU A 299 7.00 -2.21 1.87
N HIS A 300 6.52 -1.06 2.35
CA HIS A 300 7.22 0.22 2.26
C HIS A 300 8.59 0.20 2.95
N LEU A 301 8.77 -0.61 3.99
CA LEU A 301 10.03 -0.76 4.72
C LEU A 301 11.09 -1.50 3.89
N PHE A 302 10.65 -2.32 2.95
CA PHE A 302 11.50 -3.12 2.08
C PHE A 302 11.64 -2.54 0.67
N ALA A 303 11.22 -1.30 0.42
CA ALA A 303 11.21 -0.70 -0.92
C ALA A 303 12.60 -0.72 -1.59
N ALA A 304 13.64 -0.19 -0.95
CA ALA A 304 15.00 -0.19 -1.50
C ALA A 304 15.63 -1.60 -1.52
N PRO A 305 15.56 -2.42 -0.44
CA PRO A 305 16.04 -3.81 -0.47
C PRO A 305 15.41 -4.65 -1.58
N ALA A 306 14.09 -4.56 -1.75
CA ALA A 306 13.40 -5.32 -2.79
C ALA A 306 13.73 -4.83 -4.20
N TRP A 307 13.90 -3.52 -4.39
CA TRP A 307 14.35 -2.95 -5.66
C TRP A 307 15.71 -3.55 -6.09
N ILE A 308 16.71 -3.51 -5.19
CA ILE A 308 18.03 -4.07 -5.46
C ILE A 308 17.93 -5.57 -5.74
N ALA A 309 17.21 -6.32 -4.90
CA ALA A 309 17.03 -7.75 -5.08
C ALA A 309 16.36 -8.10 -6.42
N LEU A 310 15.36 -7.33 -6.87
CA LEU A 310 14.71 -7.47 -8.19
C LEU A 310 15.70 -7.29 -9.33
N CYS A 311 16.58 -6.28 -9.27
CA CYS A 311 17.59 -6.04 -10.28
C CYS A 311 18.52 -7.25 -10.46
N PHE A 312 18.79 -8.00 -9.38
CA PHE A 312 19.65 -9.18 -9.42
C PHE A 312 18.91 -10.51 -9.66
N GLN A 313 17.61 -10.52 -9.83
CA GLN A 313 16.91 -11.74 -10.25
C GLN A 313 17.34 -12.21 -11.64
N ASN A 314 17.45 -11.29 -12.59
CA ASN A 314 17.74 -11.58 -14.00
C ASN A 314 19.17 -11.20 -14.40
N ASN A 315 19.86 -10.40 -13.59
CA ASN A 315 21.22 -9.96 -13.84
C ASN A 315 22.16 -10.56 -12.81
N ARG A 316 23.32 -11.02 -13.25
CA ARG A 316 24.37 -11.47 -12.33
C ARG A 316 25.24 -10.33 -11.85
N ARG A 317 25.41 -9.29 -12.68
CA ARG A 317 26.32 -8.17 -12.46
C ARG A 317 25.67 -6.87 -12.90
N MET A 318 25.79 -5.82 -12.09
CA MET A 318 25.33 -4.47 -12.42
C MET A 318 26.24 -3.41 -11.78
N SER A 319 26.35 -2.24 -12.40
CA SER A 319 27.05 -1.12 -11.79
C SER A 319 26.15 -0.39 -10.78
N ARG A 320 26.73 0.15 -9.70
CA ARG A 320 26.00 0.99 -8.73
C ARG A 320 25.32 2.18 -9.41
N THR A 321 26.01 2.82 -10.36
CA THR A 321 25.48 3.94 -11.15
C THR A 321 24.21 3.54 -11.91
N ALA A 322 24.18 2.35 -12.54
CA ALA A 322 23.00 1.86 -13.25
C ALA A 322 21.84 1.57 -12.27
N LEU A 323 22.12 0.95 -11.13
CA LEU A 323 21.12 0.67 -10.09
C LEU A 323 20.47 1.94 -9.56
N MET A 324 21.27 2.98 -9.29
CA MET A 324 20.77 4.29 -8.83
C MET A 324 19.96 4.99 -9.91
N ARG A 325 20.45 5.05 -11.15
CA ARG A 325 19.76 5.70 -12.26
C ARG A 325 18.38 5.06 -12.50
N LEU A 326 18.33 3.74 -12.59
CA LEU A 326 17.08 3.00 -12.78
C LEU A 326 16.16 3.16 -11.55
N GLY A 327 16.75 3.18 -10.34
CA GLY A 327 16.02 3.42 -9.10
C GLY A 327 15.33 4.79 -9.09
N LYS A 328 16.04 5.87 -9.46
CA LYS A 328 15.45 7.20 -9.59
C LYS A 328 14.33 7.24 -10.62
N THR A 329 14.50 6.54 -11.75
CA THR A 329 13.47 6.48 -12.81
C THR A 329 12.17 5.85 -12.32
N ILE A 330 12.23 4.77 -11.53
CA ILE A 330 11.03 4.07 -11.05
C ILE A 330 10.47 4.64 -9.74
N TYR A 331 11.28 5.40 -9.00
CA TYR A 331 10.94 5.89 -7.67
C TYR A 331 9.60 6.64 -7.59
N PRO A 332 9.25 7.57 -8.51
CA PRO A 332 7.98 8.29 -8.44
C PRO A 332 6.75 7.38 -8.39
N PHE A 333 6.79 6.22 -9.03
CA PHE A 333 5.70 5.24 -9.00
C PHE A 333 5.68 4.46 -7.70
N MET A 334 6.85 4.09 -7.19
CA MET A 334 6.96 3.43 -5.88
C MET A 334 6.54 4.38 -4.76
N GLN A 335 6.90 5.66 -4.86
CA GLN A 335 6.51 6.69 -3.90
C GLN A 335 4.99 6.86 -3.84
N GLU A 336 4.34 6.94 -4.99
CA GLU A 336 2.89 7.03 -5.09
C GLU A 336 2.18 5.79 -4.54
N GLU A 337 2.65 4.60 -4.92
CA GLU A 337 2.00 3.34 -4.52
C GLU A 337 2.21 3.00 -3.03
N LEU A 338 3.38 3.36 -2.46
CA LEU A 338 3.79 2.97 -1.12
C LEU A 338 3.83 4.13 -0.13
N PHE A 339 3.50 5.35 -0.54
CA PHE A 339 3.60 6.57 0.28
C PHE A 339 4.98 6.73 0.92
N LEU A 340 6.04 6.64 0.10
CA LEU A 340 7.42 6.75 0.57
C LEU A 340 7.77 8.21 0.89
N PRO A 341 8.53 8.48 1.98
CA PRO A 341 8.79 9.83 2.45
C PRO A 341 9.94 10.55 1.75
N TRP A 342 10.76 9.83 0.98
CA TRP A 342 12.04 10.31 0.49
C TRP A 342 11.90 11.13 -0.79
N SER A 343 12.87 11.99 -1.04
CA SER A 343 13.16 12.52 -2.36
C SER A 343 13.86 11.46 -3.23
N GLU A 344 13.98 11.70 -4.54
CA GLU A 344 14.72 10.79 -5.44
C GLU A 344 16.18 10.62 -5.04
N ASP A 345 16.81 11.69 -4.52
CA ASP A 345 18.20 11.66 -4.08
C ASP A 345 18.36 10.86 -2.77
N GLU A 346 17.49 11.08 -1.79
CA GLU A 346 17.47 10.29 -0.56
C GLU A 346 17.18 8.80 -0.84
N PHE A 347 16.33 8.51 -1.82
CA PHE A 347 16.11 7.12 -2.23
C PHE A 347 17.36 6.50 -2.88
N ALA A 348 18.11 7.27 -3.68
CA ALA A 348 19.37 6.81 -4.25
C ALA A 348 20.43 6.54 -3.16
N GLU A 349 20.49 7.35 -2.09
CA GLU A 349 21.34 7.09 -0.93
C GLU A 349 20.94 5.77 -0.23
N ARG A 350 19.64 5.51 -0.08
CA ARG A 350 19.16 4.25 0.49
C ARG A 350 19.47 3.05 -0.40
N ILE A 351 19.46 3.20 -1.71
CA ILE A 351 19.94 2.18 -2.66
C ILE A 351 21.41 1.84 -2.35
N ASN A 352 22.28 2.84 -2.22
CA ASN A 352 23.69 2.61 -1.89
C ASN A 352 23.87 1.92 -0.54
N ALA A 353 23.19 2.41 0.50
CA ALA A 353 23.23 1.77 1.83
C ALA A 353 22.74 0.31 1.80
N THR A 354 21.72 0.02 0.97
CA THR A 354 21.22 -1.34 0.76
C THR A 354 22.27 -2.23 0.07
N ILE A 355 22.97 -1.72 -0.94
CA ILE A 355 24.02 -2.47 -1.63
C ILE A 355 25.14 -2.81 -0.63
N ASP A 356 25.57 -1.84 0.19
CA ASP A 356 26.61 -2.06 1.19
C ASP A 356 26.17 -3.09 2.24
N LEU A 357 24.92 -3.03 2.70
CA LEU A 357 24.37 -4.05 3.58
C LEU A 357 24.36 -5.44 2.91
N PHE A 358 23.93 -5.55 1.65
CA PHE A 358 23.90 -6.83 0.96
C PHE A 358 25.29 -7.39 0.71
N ILE A 359 26.31 -6.54 0.56
CA ILE A 359 27.72 -6.99 0.50
C ILE A 359 28.17 -7.51 1.86
N SER A 360 27.90 -6.79 2.95
CA SER A 360 28.27 -7.23 4.31
C SER A 360 27.57 -8.53 4.74
N GLU A 361 26.36 -8.80 4.24
CA GLU A 361 25.60 -10.04 4.48
C GLU A 361 25.95 -11.16 3.47
N GLY A 362 26.89 -10.94 2.56
CA GLY A 362 27.32 -11.93 1.56
C GLY A 362 26.33 -12.18 0.44
N LEU A 363 25.22 -11.42 0.37
CA LEU A 363 24.21 -11.55 -0.69
C LEU A 363 24.73 -11.02 -2.03
N LEU A 364 25.58 -10.01 -2.00
CA LEU A 364 26.28 -9.42 -3.12
C LEU A 364 27.78 -9.37 -2.85
N THR A 365 28.57 -9.29 -3.93
CA THR A 365 30.03 -9.13 -3.87
C THR A 365 30.42 -7.90 -4.69
N ALA A 366 31.24 -7.03 -4.12
CA ALA A 366 31.85 -5.92 -4.85
C ALA A 366 32.92 -6.49 -5.80
N ILE A 367 32.98 -5.96 -7.03
CA ILE A 367 34.01 -6.33 -8.01
C ILE A 367 35.08 -5.24 -7.93
N ALA A 368 36.30 -5.64 -7.52
CA ALA A 368 37.46 -4.76 -7.53
C ALA A 368 37.86 -4.41 -8.99
N ASP A 369 38.50 -3.28 -9.18
CA ASP A 369 39.08 -2.79 -10.46
C ASP A 369 38.13 -2.18 -11.51
N GLU A 370 36.93 -1.72 -11.16
CA GLU A 370 36.09 -0.98 -12.11
C GLU A 370 35.68 0.39 -11.59
N GLU A 371 35.95 1.45 -12.35
CA GLU A 371 35.62 2.86 -12.03
C GLU A 371 34.14 3.10 -11.68
N ASN A 372 33.22 2.23 -12.14
CA ASN A 372 31.77 2.36 -11.94
C ASN A 372 31.22 1.54 -10.76
N GLY A 373 32.08 0.93 -9.93
CA GLY A 373 31.67 0.21 -8.74
C GLY A 373 30.67 -0.93 -9.04
N TYR A 374 31.08 -1.94 -9.80
CA TYR A 374 30.22 -3.08 -10.10
C TYR A 374 29.99 -3.97 -8.89
N VAL A 375 28.79 -4.51 -8.79
CA VAL A 375 28.40 -5.52 -7.81
C VAL A 375 27.81 -6.74 -8.50
N SER A 376 28.02 -7.93 -7.96
CA SER A 376 27.52 -9.18 -8.49
C SER A 376 26.86 -10.03 -7.40
N ARG A 377 25.84 -10.80 -7.79
CA ARG A 377 25.35 -11.91 -6.98
C ARG A 377 26.17 -13.18 -7.25
N GLY A 378 26.08 -14.13 -6.33
CA GLY A 378 26.68 -15.47 -6.48
C GLY A 378 26.21 -16.19 -7.77
N PRO A 379 27.01 -17.16 -8.26
CA PRO A 379 26.64 -18.00 -9.39
C PRO A 379 25.57 -19.02 -8.99
N GLY A 380 24.74 -19.41 -9.97
CA GLY A 380 23.81 -20.54 -9.81
C GLY A 380 22.66 -20.27 -8.83
N GLN A 381 22.29 -21.31 -8.09
CA GLN A 381 21.24 -21.30 -7.07
C GLN A 381 21.87 -21.64 -5.72
N THR A 382 22.42 -20.61 -5.07
CA THR A 382 22.94 -20.69 -3.71
C THR A 382 21.90 -20.15 -2.71
N ASP A 383 22.12 -20.39 -1.43
CA ASP A 383 21.23 -19.89 -0.36
C ASP A 383 21.10 -18.36 -0.40
N GLU A 384 22.21 -17.65 -0.71
CA GLU A 384 22.21 -16.20 -0.83
C GLU A 384 21.30 -15.72 -1.99
N VAL A 385 21.36 -16.41 -3.12
CA VAL A 385 20.50 -16.12 -4.29
C VAL A 385 19.03 -16.42 -3.97
N TYR A 386 18.79 -17.49 -3.20
CA TYR A 386 17.44 -17.81 -2.72
C TYR A 386 16.89 -16.71 -1.80
N ARG A 387 17.69 -16.25 -0.84
CA ARG A 387 17.32 -15.14 0.06
C ARG A 387 17.08 -13.84 -0.68
N LEU A 388 17.90 -13.50 -1.68
CA LEU A 388 17.67 -12.34 -2.55
C LEU A 388 16.31 -12.45 -3.29
N ARG A 389 15.98 -13.63 -3.83
CA ARG A 389 14.69 -13.85 -4.50
C ARG A 389 13.52 -13.63 -3.54
N ALA A 390 13.63 -14.11 -2.31
CA ALA A 390 12.60 -13.90 -1.30
C ALA A 390 12.35 -12.41 -1.03
N ILE A 391 13.41 -11.61 -0.90
CA ILE A 391 13.30 -10.15 -0.75
C ILE A 391 12.68 -9.51 -1.99
N ALA A 392 13.13 -9.89 -3.19
CA ALA A 392 12.65 -9.35 -4.45
C ALA A 392 11.14 -9.57 -4.64
N HIS A 393 10.61 -10.71 -4.20
CA HIS A 393 9.21 -11.07 -4.37
C HIS A 393 8.26 -10.06 -3.70
N SER A 394 8.71 -9.35 -2.67
CA SER A 394 7.89 -8.34 -1.97
C SER A 394 7.40 -7.21 -2.90
N LEU A 395 8.18 -6.81 -3.90
CA LEU A 395 7.79 -5.79 -4.89
C LEU A 395 7.53 -6.34 -6.30
N GLN A 396 7.83 -7.59 -6.57
CA GLN A 396 7.72 -8.16 -7.91
C GLN A 396 6.35 -7.91 -8.55
N GLN A 397 5.27 -8.13 -7.80
CA GLN A 397 3.91 -7.93 -8.29
C GLN A 397 3.59 -6.48 -8.66
N ALA A 398 4.20 -5.48 -8.02
CA ALA A 398 4.04 -4.09 -8.40
C ALA A 398 4.66 -3.84 -9.78
N PHE A 399 5.88 -4.36 -10.01
CA PHE A 399 6.56 -4.22 -11.31
C PHE A 399 5.86 -5.01 -12.43
N GLU A 400 5.28 -6.14 -12.12
CA GLU A 400 4.43 -6.87 -13.06
C GLU A 400 3.21 -6.05 -13.49
N ARG A 401 2.53 -5.37 -12.57
CA ARG A 401 1.41 -4.45 -12.87
C ARG A 401 1.87 -3.28 -13.73
N TYR A 402 3.01 -2.66 -13.41
CA TYR A 402 3.56 -1.57 -14.22
C TYR A 402 3.84 -2.03 -15.64
N PHE A 403 4.43 -3.19 -15.79
CA PHE A 403 4.72 -3.79 -17.10
C PHE A 403 3.45 -4.15 -17.88
N ILE A 404 2.41 -4.67 -17.21
CA ILE A 404 1.10 -4.91 -17.83
C ILE A 404 0.54 -3.62 -18.42
N ALA A 405 0.57 -2.51 -17.67
CA ALA A 405 0.02 -1.24 -18.12
C ALA A 405 0.81 -0.67 -19.32
N ILE A 406 2.14 -0.66 -19.23
CA ILE A 406 3.02 -0.18 -20.31
C ILE A 406 2.86 -1.05 -21.57
N THR A 407 2.94 -2.36 -21.44
CA THR A 407 2.82 -3.29 -22.58
C THR A 407 1.45 -3.21 -23.24
N THR A 408 0.37 -3.11 -22.44
CA THR A 408 -0.99 -2.95 -22.99
C THR A 408 -1.10 -1.65 -23.79
N LEU A 409 -0.52 -0.56 -23.30
CA LEU A 409 -0.55 0.74 -23.98
C LEU A 409 0.30 0.71 -25.27
N VAL A 410 1.55 0.25 -25.19
CA VAL A 410 2.47 0.17 -26.34
C VAL A 410 1.91 -0.76 -27.44
N LYS A 411 1.34 -1.89 -27.06
CA LYS A 411 0.80 -2.88 -27.99
C LYS A 411 -0.41 -2.36 -28.78
N ASN A 412 -1.24 -1.53 -28.15
CA ASN A 412 -2.40 -0.93 -28.81
C ASN A 412 -2.03 0.31 -29.64
N GLY A 413 -0.87 0.90 -29.38
CA GLY A 413 -0.40 2.10 -30.07
C GLY A 413 -1.02 3.41 -29.57
N PRO A 414 -0.45 4.55 -29.98
CA PRO A 414 -0.91 5.88 -29.58
C PRO A 414 -2.32 6.17 -30.09
N ARG A 415 -3.11 6.93 -29.33
CA ARG A 415 -4.47 7.39 -29.66
C ARG A 415 -5.49 6.29 -29.94
N THR A 416 -5.30 5.09 -29.39
CA THR A 416 -6.22 3.96 -29.60
C THR A 416 -7.15 3.71 -28.42
N ILE A 417 -6.68 3.84 -27.20
CA ILE A 417 -7.43 3.50 -25.98
C ILE A 417 -7.58 4.69 -25.05
N SER A 418 -8.72 4.76 -24.35
CA SER A 418 -8.99 5.71 -23.28
C SER A 418 -8.41 5.24 -21.93
N THR A 419 -8.32 6.13 -20.96
CA THR A 419 -7.88 5.79 -19.60
C THR A 419 -8.72 4.65 -18.99
N SER A 420 -10.04 4.70 -19.15
CA SER A 420 -10.96 3.69 -18.58
C SER A 420 -10.83 2.33 -19.27
N GLU A 421 -10.59 2.31 -20.58
CA GLU A 421 -10.30 1.09 -21.33
C GLU A 421 -8.98 0.48 -20.88
N LEU A 422 -7.93 1.27 -20.76
CA LEU A 422 -6.61 0.80 -20.26
C LEU A 422 -6.73 0.19 -18.87
N GLU A 423 -7.37 0.87 -17.91
CA GLU A 423 -7.61 0.34 -16.55
C GLU A 423 -8.30 -1.03 -16.59
N THR A 424 -9.30 -1.18 -17.46
CA THR A 424 -10.08 -2.43 -17.57
C THR A 424 -9.26 -3.55 -18.21
N LEU A 425 -8.52 -3.25 -19.28
CA LEU A 425 -7.65 -4.21 -19.94
C LEU A 425 -6.52 -4.70 -19.02
N CYS A 426 -5.92 -3.78 -18.27
CA CYS A 426 -4.90 -4.12 -17.27
C CYS A 426 -5.45 -5.07 -16.19
N GLN A 427 -6.63 -4.76 -15.65
CA GLN A 427 -7.29 -5.61 -14.66
C GLN A 427 -7.57 -7.01 -15.21
N LEU A 428 -8.15 -7.12 -16.41
CA LEU A 428 -8.44 -8.41 -17.04
C LEU A 428 -7.17 -9.20 -17.34
N THR A 429 -6.10 -8.55 -17.78
CA THR A 429 -4.80 -9.19 -18.00
C THR A 429 -4.22 -9.73 -16.70
N ALA A 430 -4.24 -8.94 -15.64
CA ALA A 430 -3.77 -9.36 -14.32
C ALA A 430 -4.60 -10.53 -13.75
N GLN A 431 -5.93 -10.49 -13.87
CA GLN A 431 -6.80 -11.61 -13.48
C GLN A 431 -6.44 -12.89 -14.25
N ARG A 432 -6.25 -12.80 -15.55
CA ARG A 432 -5.89 -13.96 -16.39
C ARG A 432 -4.50 -14.50 -16.04
N LEU A 433 -3.55 -13.63 -15.76
CA LEU A 433 -2.20 -14.02 -15.32
C LEU A 433 -2.27 -14.75 -13.96
N SER A 434 -3.09 -14.23 -13.04
CA SER A 434 -3.32 -14.84 -11.72
C SER A 434 -3.90 -16.26 -11.82
N LEU A 435 -4.83 -16.50 -12.74
CA LEU A 435 -5.41 -17.83 -12.97
C LEU A 435 -4.41 -18.84 -13.56
N LEU A 436 -3.38 -18.38 -14.26
CA LEU A 436 -2.40 -19.25 -14.92
C LEU A 436 -1.18 -19.60 -14.05
N TYR A 437 -0.81 -18.72 -13.12
CA TYR A 437 0.49 -18.78 -12.43
C TYR A 437 0.43 -18.90 -10.92
N ALA A 438 -0.69 -19.36 -10.35
CA ALA A 438 -0.99 -19.48 -8.93
C ALA A 438 -1.65 -18.24 -8.31
N PRO A 439 -2.27 -18.34 -7.12
CA PRO A 439 -3.01 -17.25 -6.52
C PRO A 439 -2.08 -16.07 -6.26
N ALA A 440 -2.08 -15.12 -7.19
CA ALA A 440 -1.53 -13.83 -6.90
C ALA A 440 -2.32 -13.22 -5.75
N ALA A 441 -1.67 -12.45 -4.93
CA ALA A 441 -2.33 -11.69 -3.89
C ALA A 441 -3.47 -10.84 -4.51
N PRO A 442 -4.59 -10.67 -3.82
CA PRO A 442 -5.78 -10.00 -4.36
C PRO A 442 -5.53 -8.60 -4.93
N GLU A 443 -4.53 -7.90 -4.39
CA GLU A 443 -4.10 -6.60 -4.88
C GLU A 443 -3.50 -6.64 -6.28
N PHE A 444 -3.09 -7.80 -6.77
CA PHE A 444 -2.46 -7.91 -8.09
C PHE A 444 -3.38 -7.45 -9.22
N PHE A 445 -4.68 -7.66 -9.11
CA PHE A 445 -5.68 -7.21 -10.07
C PHE A 445 -6.57 -6.07 -9.56
N ASP A 446 -6.14 -5.35 -8.51
CA ASP A 446 -6.86 -4.17 -8.01
C ASP A 446 -6.81 -3.02 -9.03
N LYS A 447 -7.96 -2.67 -9.57
CA LYS A 447 -8.12 -1.60 -10.56
C LYS A 447 -7.64 -0.24 -10.04
N SER A 448 -7.69 0.00 -8.74
CA SER A 448 -7.25 1.27 -8.15
C SER A 448 -5.75 1.47 -8.28
N LEU A 449 -4.95 0.41 -8.15
CA LEU A 449 -3.49 0.46 -8.32
C LEU A 449 -3.09 0.74 -9.77
N PHE A 450 -3.79 0.17 -10.74
CA PHE A 450 -3.59 0.52 -12.15
C PHE A 450 -3.95 1.98 -12.42
N ARG A 451 -5.05 2.48 -11.83
CA ARG A 451 -5.46 3.88 -11.96
C ARG A 451 -4.40 4.83 -11.42
N SER A 452 -3.87 4.59 -10.22
CA SER A 452 -2.82 5.41 -9.62
C SER A 452 -1.56 5.42 -10.48
N PHE A 453 -1.15 4.26 -11.00
CA PHE A 453 0.00 4.16 -11.91
C PHE A 453 -0.21 4.95 -13.21
N ILE A 454 -1.39 4.80 -13.85
CA ILE A 454 -1.73 5.52 -15.09
C ILE A 454 -1.80 7.03 -14.83
N GLN A 455 -2.37 7.45 -13.71
CA GLN A 455 -2.40 8.85 -13.32
C GLN A 455 -0.98 9.39 -13.13
N LYS A 456 -0.12 8.65 -12.44
CA LYS A 456 1.29 9.05 -12.24
C LYS A 456 2.06 9.18 -13.55
N MET A 457 1.85 8.27 -14.51
CA MET A 457 2.41 8.41 -15.86
C MET A 457 1.96 9.72 -16.55
N ARG A 458 0.71 10.15 -16.34
CA ARG A 458 0.20 11.42 -16.88
C ARG A 458 0.85 12.63 -16.20
N GLU A 459 0.98 12.64 -14.89
CA GLU A 459 1.65 13.68 -14.11
C GLU A 459 3.11 13.87 -14.56
N LEU A 460 3.81 12.77 -14.80
CA LEU A 460 5.18 12.75 -15.32
C LEU A 460 5.27 13.03 -16.84
N LYS A 461 4.14 13.30 -17.49
CA LYS A 461 4.04 13.57 -18.93
C LYS A 461 4.67 12.46 -19.80
N LEU A 462 4.61 11.22 -19.33
CA LEU A 462 4.97 10.03 -20.13
C LEU A 462 3.83 9.64 -21.07
N ILE A 463 2.61 9.93 -20.67
CA ILE A 463 1.38 9.79 -21.46
C ILE A 463 0.51 11.03 -21.28
N TRP A 464 -0.33 11.34 -22.24
CA TRP A 464 -1.27 12.48 -22.18
C TRP A 464 -2.60 12.15 -22.83
N LEU A 465 -3.62 12.93 -22.47
CA LEU A 465 -4.96 12.79 -22.99
C LEU A 465 -5.15 13.68 -24.23
N CYS A 466 -5.61 13.09 -25.33
CA CYS A 466 -5.99 13.83 -26.53
C CYS A 466 -7.42 14.38 -26.44
N PRO A 467 -7.81 15.32 -27.35
CA PRO A 467 -9.17 15.89 -27.37
C PRO A 467 -10.29 14.85 -27.54
N ASP A 468 -10.00 13.71 -28.16
CA ASP A 468 -10.92 12.57 -28.36
C ASP A 468 -10.97 11.63 -27.14
N ALA A 469 -10.43 12.05 -26.00
CA ALA A 469 -10.33 11.28 -24.75
C ALA A 469 -9.50 9.99 -24.88
N LYS A 470 -8.66 9.85 -25.90
CA LYS A 470 -7.70 8.76 -26.06
C LYS A 470 -6.34 9.14 -25.47
N LEU A 471 -5.59 8.13 -25.03
CA LEU A 471 -4.25 8.28 -24.49
C LEU A 471 -3.23 8.30 -25.64
N ASP A 472 -2.29 9.24 -25.56
CA ASP A 472 -1.15 9.36 -26.47
C ASP A 472 0.16 9.30 -25.70
N PHE A 473 1.26 8.90 -26.35
CA PHE A 473 2.58 8.75 -25.75
C PHE A 473 3.67 8.86 -26.84
N ASP A 474 4.92 9.04 -26.40
CA ASP A 474 6.09 9.12 -27.26
C ASP A 474 7.05 7.92 -27.07
N GLU A 475 8.21 7.97 -27.73
CA GLU A 475 9.21 6.90 -27.70
C GLU A 475 9.81 6.63 -26.32
N ARG A 476 9.66 7.53 -25.35
CA ARG A 476 10.13 7.31 -23.97
C ARG A 476 9.45 6.09 -23.37
N LEU A 477 8.15 5.87 -23.66
CA LEU A 477 7.42 4.71 -23.13
C LEU A 477 7.98 3.39 -23.69
N ASN A 478 8.42 3.36 -24.95
CA ASN A 478 9.09 2.20 -25.54
C ASN A 478 10.45 1.90 -24.87
N THR A 479 11.13 2.95 -24.40
CA THR A 479 12.38 2.78 -23.64
C THR A 479 12.10 2.16 -22.28
N TRP A 480 11.04 2.57 -21.60
CA TRP A 480 10.61 1.99 -20.33
C TRP A 480 10.20 0.52 -20.46
N GLU A 481 9.52 0.15 -21.54
CA GLU A 481 9.22 -1.27 -21.84
C GLU A 481 10.52 -2.09 -21.98
N LYS A 482 11.55 -1.52 -22.65
CA LYS A 482 12.85 -2.17 -22.79
C LYS A 482 13.59 -2.29 -21.45
N ASP A 483 13.54 -1.26 -20.61
CA ASP A 483 14.20 -1.24 -19.30
C ASP A 483 13.56 -2.25 -18.32
N ALA A 484 12.30 -2.63 -18.49
CA ALA A 484 11.66 -3.70 -17.73
C ALA A 484 12.40 -5.05 -17.83
N LYS A 485 13.26 -5.25 -18.85
CA LYS A 485 14.14 -6.44 -18.97
C LYS A 485 15.09 -6.60 -17.79
N VAL A 486 15.42 -5.51 -17.12
CA VAL A 486 16.32 -5.52 -15.97
C VAL A 486 15.68 -6.25 -14.79
N VAL A 487 14.39 -6.01 -14.53
CA VAL A 487 13.68 -6.51 -13.34
C VAL A 487 12.77 -7.70 -13.61
N LEU A 488 12.25 -7.86 -14.82
CA LEU A 488 11.31 -8.92 -15.18
C LEU A 488 11.94 -9.97 -16.12
N GLY A 489 11.80 -11.24 -15.76
CA GLY A 489 12.30 -12.37 -16.53
C GLY A 489 11.67 -12.45 -17.93
N ARG A 490 12.41 -13.06 -18.87
CA ARG A 490 11.99 -13.16 -20.28
C ARG A 490 10.65 -13.89 -20.43
N GLU A 491 10.47 -14.99 -19.72
CA GLU A 491 9.27 -15.82 -19.79
C GLU A 491 8.03 -15.02 -19.33
N LEU A 492 8.14 -14.38 -18.18
CA LEU A 492 7.04 -13.56 -17.62
C LEU A 492 6.66 -12.40 -18.55
N ARG A 493 7.65 -11.68 -19.08
CA ARG A 493 7.42 -10.58 -20.04
C ARG A 493 6.75 -11.09 -21.32
N HIS A 494 7.19 -12.24 -21.85
CA HIS A 494 6.55 -12.87 -23.00
C HIS A 494 5.10 -13.23 -22.71
N THR A 495 4.83 -13.82 -21.54
CA THR A 495 3.49 -14.19 -21.12
C THR A 495 2.59 -12.96 -20.98
N ILE A 496 3.05 -11.91 -20.30
CA ILE A 496 2.29 -10.67 -20.17
C ILE A 496 1.99 -10.07 -21.55
N SER A 497 2.99 -10.00 -22.44
CA SER A 497 2.80 -9.50 -23.80
C SER A 497 1.79 -10.35 -24.59
N LYS A 498 1.81 -11.67 -24.44
CA LYS A 498 0.84 -12.58 -25.10
C LYS A 498 -0.58 -12.41 -24.54
N LEU A 499 -0.73 -12.19 -23.24
CA LEU A 499 -2.02 -12.07 -22.57
C LEU A 499 -2.65 -10.67 -22.72
N SER A 500 -1.83 -9.62 -22.88
CA SER A 500 -2.32 -8.26 -23.07
C SER A 500 -3.14 -8.16 -24.36
N PRO A 501 -4.42 -7.75 -24.26
CA PRO A 501 -5.31 -7.74 -25.40
C PRO A 501 -5.00 -6.56 -26.34
N GLU A 502 -5.16 -6.79 -27.64
CA GLU A 502 -5.26 -5.74 -28.63
C GLU A 502 -6.72 -5.42 -28.88
N ILE A 503 -7.06 -4.15 -28.88
CA ILE A 503 -8.37 -3.71 -29.37
C ILE A 503 -8.28 -3.76 -30.91
N VAL A 504 -8.60 -4.91 -31.46
CA VAL A 504 -8.84 -5.00 -32.91
C VAL A 504 -9.93 -3.98 -33.22
N SER A 505 -9.59 -2.96 -34.01
CA SER A 505 -10.56 -1.98 -34.50
C SER A 505 -11.69 -2.73 -35.19
N LYS A 506 -12.87 -2.77 -34.58
CA LYS A 506 -14.12 -3.28 -35.19
C LYS A 506 -14.58 -2.35 -36.34
N VAL A 507 -13.68 -2.01 -37.24
CA VAL A 507 -13.96 -1.14 -38.39
C VAL A 507 -13.64 -1.83 -39.72
N THR A 508 -13.72 -3.15 -39.81
CA THR A 508 -13.82 -3.82 -41.11
C THR A 508 -14.51 -5.16 -40.96
N GLY A 509 -15.79 -5.12 -40.72
CA GLY A 509 -16.62 -6.33 -40.64
C GLY A 509 -18.08 -6.09 -40.99
N MET A 510 -18.37 -5.28 -42.01
CA MET A 510 -19.62 -5.41 -42.71
C MET A 510 -19.49 -6.53 -43.75
N PRO A 511 -20.33 -7.57 -43.72
CA PRO A 511 -20.38 -8.53 -44.81
C PRO A 511 -20.86 -7.80 -46.05
N ARG A 512 -20.02 -7.73 -47.07
CA ARG A 512 -20.50 -7.38 -48.43
C ARG A 512 -21.45 -8.49 -48.88
N LYS A 513 -22.68 -8.11 -49.18
CA LYS A 513 -23.60 -8.92 -49.95
C LYS A 513 -23.05 -9.17 -51.36
#